data_04b3a697089863fca9784421451db9c5
#
_entry.id   04b3a697089863fca9784421451db9c5
#
_cell.length_a   1.000
_cell.length_b   1.000
_cell.length_c   1.000
_cell.angle_alpha   90.00
_cell.angle_beta   90.00
_cell.angle_gamma   90.00
#
_symmetry.space_group_name_H-M   'P 1'
#
loop_
_entity.id
_entity.type
_entity.pdbx_description
1 polymer ?
#
loop_
_entity_poly.entity_id
_entity_poly.type
_entity_poly.pdbx_seq_one_letter_code
_entity_poly.pdbx_strand_id
1 'polypeptide(L)'
;MTISILAIKQQLQEKQNLLPKCAISSTRIKFKAQMDQNSNAENELKKQLTKDSFLEMEIIGQFNLGFIITRLKEDLFIIDQHATDEKYRFEKLNNETQLRTQKLIIPKFLNISPLNETILIEHQKIFEDNGFFFKIDSEGESGHRVQLTGIPVSGHWQFGQDDIEELIFLIREGGIENQKNSTFRPSRVRQMLASKACRKAVMIG
;
A
#
# COMPACT_ATOMS: atom_id res chain seq x y z
N MET A 1 13.59 34.89 1.90
CA MET A 1 12.54 35.95 1.93
C MET A 1 11.37 35.40 2.73
N THR A 2 11.18 35.92 3.94
CA THR A 2 10.11 35.49 4.83
C THR A 2 8.86 36.29 4.50
N ILE A 3 7.89 35.69 3.84
CA ILE A 3 6.60 36.33 3.57
C ILE A 3 5.83 36.37 4.89
N SER A 4 5.57 37.57 5.40
CA SER A 4 4.82 37.75 6.65
C SER A 4 3.37 37.28 6.50
N ILE A 5 2.84 36.61 7.52
CA ILE A 5 1.43 36.20 7.61
C ILE A 5 0.46 37.40 7.44
N LEU A 6 0.91 38.58 7.76
CA LEU A 6 0.15 39.82 7.51
C LEU A 6 -0.03 40.15 6.04
N ALA A 7 1.02 39.91 5.20
CA ALA A 7 0.95 40.14 3.76
C ALA A 7 0.00 39.17 3.07
N ILE A 8 -0.05 37.91 3.54
CA ILE A 8 -0.98 36.92 3.03
C ILE A 8 -2.42 37.26 3.37
N LYS A 9 -2.66 37.76 4.61
CA LYS A 9 -4.00 38.23 5.02
C LYS A 9 -4.48 39.41 4.20
N GLN A 10 -3.61 40.38 3.90
CA GLN A 10 -3.97 41.51 3.07
C GLN A 10 -4.29 41.11 1.62
N GLN A 11 -3.50 40.23 1.01
CA GLN A 11 -3.79 39.72 -0.34
C GLN A 11 -5.09 38.88 -0.41
N LEU A 12 -5.44 38.16 0.64
CA LEU A 12 -6.71 37.44 0.72
C LEU A 12 -7.91 38.39 0.87
N GLN A 13 -7.77 39.48 1.61
CA GLN A 13 -8.83 40.50 1.75
C GLN A 13 -9.04 41.30 0.44
N GLU A 14 -7.98 41.62 -0.28
CA GLU A 14 -8.10 42.32 -1.57
C GLU A 14 -8.74 41.43 -2.65
N LYS A 15 -8.45 40.12 -2.69
CA LYS A 15 -9.10 39.18 -3.60
C LYS A 15 -10.58 38.93 -3.26
N GLN A 16 -10.98 38.98 -1.99
CA GLN A 16 -12.38 38.85 -1.59
C GLN A 16 -13.25 40.02 -2.02
N ASN A 17 -12.67 41.21 -2.18
CA ASN A 17 -13.41 42.41 -2.60
C ASN A 17 -13.60 42.50 -4.15
N LEU A 18 -12.92 41.65 -4.93
CA LEU A 18 -12.97 41.63 -6.40
C LEU A 18 -13.90 40.57 -6.98
N LEU A 19 -14.50 39.71 -6.16
CA LEU A 19 -15.45 38.71 -6.63
C LEU A 19 -16.88 39.25 -6.67
N PRO A 20 -17.64 39.04 -7.74
CA PRO A 20 -19.05 39.41 -7.78
C PRO A 20 -19.82 38.63 -6.70
N LYS A 21 -20.66 39.34 -5.93
CA LYS A 21 -21.57 38.76 -4.93
C LYS A 21 -22.58 37.85 -5.63
N CYS A 22 -22.19 36.62 -5.91
CA CYS A 22 -23.14 35.56 -6.24
C CYS A 22 -23.74 35.05 -4.92
N ALA A 23 -25.08 35.03 -4.84
CA ALA A 23 -25.80 34.58 -3.67
C ALA A 23 -25.50 33.08 -3.43
N ILE A 24 -24.56 32.80 -2.54
CA ILE A 24 -24.24 31.44 -2.10
C ILE A 24 -25.27 31.08 -1.04
N SER A 25 -26.21 30.22 -1.40
CA SER A 25 -27.02 29.46 -0.45
C SER A 25 -26.06 28.59 0.39
N SER A 26 -25.65 29.10 1.55
CA SER A 26 -24.78 28.36 2.45
C SER A 26 -25.56 27.27 3.17
N THR A 27 -25.61 26.09 2.59
CA THR A 27 -25.92 24.90 3.37
C THR A 27 -24.68 24.57 4.21
N ARG A 28 -24.57 25.23 5.36
CA ARG A 28 -23.56 24.89 6.37
C ARG A 28 -23.81 23.47 6.85
N ILE A 29 -23.08 22.49 6.32
CA ILE A 29 -22.95 21.19 6.97
C ILE A 29 -22.21 21.47 8.29
N LYS A 30 -22.95 21.51 9.38
CA LYS A 30 -22.36 21.58 10.73
C LYS A 30 -21.69 20.24 10.99
N PHE A 31 -20.37 20.19 10.86
CA PHE A 31 -19.58 19.11 11.44
C PHE A 31 -19.78 19.14 12.96
N LYS A 32 -20.68 18.32 13.47
CA LYS A 32 -20.70 17.95 14.89
C LYS A 32 -19.59 16.94 15.05
N ALA A 33 -18.48 17.38 15.61
CA ALA A 33 -17.43 16.50 16.11
C ALA A 33 -18.00 15.69 17.28
N GLN A 34 -18.62 14.56 17.01
CA GLN A 34 -18.89 13.52 17.98
C GLN A 34 -17.69 12.58 17.96
N MET A 35 -16.94 12.54 19.06
CA MET A 35 -15.66 11.86 19.22
C MET A 35 -15.72 10.32 19.15
N ASP A 36 -16.82 9.70 18.74
CA ASP A 36 -17.00 8.23 18.80
C ASP A 36 -17.14 7.52 17.45
N GLN A 37 -16.76 8.11 16.31
CA GLN A 37 -17.00 7.48 15.01
C GLN A 37 -15.89 7.71 13.95
N ASN A 38 -14.63 7.41 14.26
CA ASN A 38 -13.58 7.38 13.24
C ASN A 38 -13.92 6.40 12.10
N SER A 39 -14.57 5.26 12.40
CA SER A 39 -15.00 4.30 11.39
C SER A 39 -16.08 4.80 10.44
N ASN A 40 -16.99 5.66 10.92
CA ASN A 40 -18.05 6.23 10.08
C ASN A 40 -17.53 7.33 9.17
N ALA A 41 -16.63 8.18 9.65
CA ALA A 41 -16.00 9.23 8.84
C ALA A 41 -15.13 8.65 7.72
N GLU A 42 -14.36 7.58 7.99
CA GLU A 42 -13.60 6.88 6.98
C GLU A 42 -14.49 6.19 5.93
N ASN A 43 -15.61 5.58 6.36
CA ASN A 43 -16.54 4.93 5.45
C ASN A 43 -17.29 5.95 4.58
N GLU A 44 -17.62 7.12 5.13
CA GLU A 44 -18.23 8.21 4.39
C GLU A 44 -17.27 8.80 3.36
N LEU A 45 -16.01 9.01 3.76
CA LEU A 45 -14.94 9.45 2.85
C LEU A 45 -14.69 8.43 1.73
N LYS A 46 -14.65 7.13 2.03
CA LYS A 46 -14.51 6.04 1.03
C LYS A 46 -15.66 5.98 0.05
N LYS A 47 -16.86 6.39 0.43
CA LYS A 47 -18.03 6.47 -0.46
C LYS A 47 -17.95 7.67 -1.40
N GLN A 48 -17.33 8.76 -0.96
CA GLN A 48 -17.26 10.02 -1.72
C GLN A 48 -16.00 10.12 -2.60
N LEU A 49 -14.89 9.45 -2.23
CA LEU A 49 -13.62 9.49 -2.96
C LEU A 49 -13.31 8.14 -3.60
N THR A 50 -13.19 8.13 -4.90
CA THR A 50 -12.66 7.01 -5.70
C THR A 50 -11.25 7.31 -6.15
N LYS A 51 -10.54 6.31 -6.68
CA LYS A 51 -9.20 6.54 -7.26
C LYS A 51 -9.24 7.54 -8.41
N ASP A 52 -10.31 7.54 -9.19
CA ASP A 52 -10.48 8.45 -10.32
C ASP A 52 -10.70 9.90 -9.88
N SER A 53 -11.30 10.10 -8.69
CA SER A 53 -11.45 11.44 -8.11
C SER A 53 -10.12 12.17 -7.94
N PHE A 54 -9.02 11.45 -7.69
CA PHE A 54 -7.69 12.07 -7.60
C PHE A 54 -7.18 12.63 -8.92
N LEU A 55 -7.63 12.08 -10.06
CA LEU A 55 -7.28 12.60 -11.38
C LEU A 55 -8.02 13.90 -11.72
N GLU A 56 -9.19 14.10 -11.11
CA GLU A 56 -10.02 15.30 -11.30
C GLU A 56 -9.67 16.43 -10.31
N MET A 57 -8.83 16.14 -9.30
CA MET A 57 -8.45 17.13 -8.30
C MET A 57 -7.55 18.21 -8.88
N GLU A 58 -7.91 19.47 -8.66
CA GLU A 58 -7.06 20.62 -8.95
C GLU A 58 -6.14 20.89 -7.75
N ILE A 59 -4.83 20.96 -8.00
CA ILE A 59 -3.84 21.30 -6.99
C ILE A 59 -3.84 22.81 -6.80
N ILE A 60 -4.19 23.27 -5.60
CA ILE A 60 -4.18 24.70 -5.24
C ILE A 60 -2.80 25.14 -4.78
N GLY A 61 -2.13 24.30 -3.97
CA GLY A 61 -0.80 24.61 -3.47
C GLY A 61 -0.36 23.75 -2.30
N GLN A 62 0.81 24.03 -1.78
CA GLN A 62 1.38 23.36 -0.61
C GLN A 62 1.11 24.20 0.65
N PHE A 63 0.74 23.53 1.73
CA PHE A 63 0.51 24.11 3.04
C PHE A 63 1.44 23.47 4.07
N ASN A 64 2.08 24.31 4.88
CA ASN A 64 2.94 23.92 6.01
C ASN A 64 3.97 22.82 5.65
N LEU A 65 4.56 22.91 4.46
CA LEU A 65 5.59 22.03 3.91
C LEU A 65 5.22 20.52 3.83
N GLY A 66 4.20 20.08 4.55
CA GLY A 66 3.82 18.66 4.64
C GLY A 66 2.48 18.31 4.00
N PHE A 67 1.70 19.31 3.59
CA PHE A 67 0.35 19.09 3.10
C PHE A 67 0.14 19.71 1.72
N ILE A 68 -0.67 19.05 0.90
CA ILE A 68 -1.11 19.54 -0.40
C ILE A 68 -2.60 19.89 -0.27
N ILE A 69 -2.95 21.11 -0.63
CA ILE A 69 -4.35 21.55 -0.72
C ILE A 69 -4.83 21.29 -2.13
N THR A 70 -5.92 20.56 -2.25
CA THR A 70 -6.58 20.26 -3.54
C THR A 70 -8.04 20.62 -3.48
N ARG A 71 -8.61 20.87 -4.66
CA ARG A 71 -10.05 21.10 -4.84
C ARG A 71 -10.63 20.02 -5.75
N LEU A 72 -11.75 19.46 -5.33
CA LEU A 72 -12.58 18.60 -6.16
C LEU A 72 -14.00 19.17 -6.13
N LYS A 73 -14.46 19.70 -7.25
CA LYS A 73 -15.75 20.41 -7.37
C LYS A 73 -15.83 21.57 -6.38
N GLU A 74 -16.75 21.50 -5.42
CA GLU A 74 -16.96 22.53 -4.38
C GLU A 74 -16.20 22.25 -3.07
N ASP A 75 -15.54 21.09 -2.97
CA ASP A 75 -14.89 20.65 -1.74
C ASP A 75 -13.37 20.86 -1.78
N LEU A 76 -12.81 21.19 -0.63
CA LEU A 76 -11.37 21.31 -0.41
C LEU A 76 -10.87 20.10 0.38
N PHE A 77 -9.75 19.55 -0.06
CA PHE A 77 -9.07 18.43 0.59
C PHE A 77 -7.67 18.84 1.00
N ILE A 78 -7.26 18.34 2.16
CA ILE A 78 -5.90 18.44 2.66
C ILE A 78 -5.29 17.05 2.57
N ILE A 79 -4.27 16.90 1.78
CA ILE A 79 -3.60 15.62 1.52
C ILE A 79 -2.24 15.64 2.23
N ASP A 80 -1.99 14.66 3.07
CA ASP A 80 -0.68 14.44 3.69
C ASP A 80 0.31 13.97 2.62
N GLN A 81 1.32 14.77 2.33
CA GLN A 81 2.30 14.52 1.30
C GLN A 81 3.17 13.30 1.62
N HIS A 82 3.58 13.15 2.89
CA HIS A 82 4.43 12.05 3.32
C HIS A 82 3.67 10.71 3.23
N ALA A 83 2.49 10.64 3.84
CA ALA A 83 1.66 9.43 3.83
C ALA A 83 1.27 8.99 2.40
N THR A 84 0.98 9.96 1.52
CA THR A 84 0.63 9.69 0.13
C THR A 84 1.83 9.13 -0.64
N ASP A 85 3.02 9.73 -0.50
CA ASP A 85 4.23 9.25 -1.17
C ASP A 85 4.67 7.88 -0.62
N GLU A 86 4.56 7.67 0.70
CA GLU A 86 4.82 6.36 1.32
C GLU A 86 3.90 5.29 0.73
N LYS A 87 2.59 5.57 0.64
CA LYS A 87 1.61 4.64 0.07
C LYS A 87 1.89 4.34 -1.39
N TYR A 88 2.16 5.35 -2.20
CA TYR A 88 2.53 5.19 -3.61
C TYR A 88 3.78 4.32 -3.77
N ARG A 89 4.85 4.61 -2.99
CA ARG A 89 6.09 3.83 -3.03
C ARG A 89 5.87 2.40 -2.58
N PHE A 90 5.06 2.19 -1.54
CA PHE A 90 4.72 0.85 -1.09
C PHE A 90 4.00 0.04 -2.17
N GLU A 91 2.98 0.60 -2.81
CA GLU A 91 2.25 -0.09 -3.88
C GLU A 91 3.17 -0.41 -5.06
N LYS A 92 4.00 0.54 -5.46
CA LYS A 92 5.00 0.33 -6.52
C LYS A 92 5.99 -0.78 -6.14
N LEU A 93 6.57 -0.73 -4.95
CA LEU A 93 7.49 -1.77 -4.48
C LEU A 93 6.81 -3.13 -4.37
N ASN A 94 5.57 -3.17 -3.90
CA ASN A 94 4.82 -4.42 -3.77
C ASN A 94 4.60 -5.12 -5.12
N ASN A 95 4.36 -4.35 -6.18
CA ASN A 95 4.09 -4.88 -7.51
C ASN A 95 5.36 -5.20 -8.29
N GLU A 96 6.40 -4.39 -8.17
CA GLU A 96 7.58 -4.46 -9.03
C GLU A 96 8.78 -5.18 -8.39
N THR A 97 8.81 -5.35 -7.05
CA THR A 97 10.01 -5.88 -6.41
C THR A 97 10.14 -7.39 -6.62
N GLN A 98 11.22 -7.78 -7.26
CA GLN A 98 11.71 -9.16 -7.25
C GLN A 98 12.71 -9.31 -6.09
N LEU A 99 12.48 -10.29 -5.22
CA LEU A 99 13.34 -10.54 -4.08
C LEU A 99 14.59 -11.33 -4.54
N ARG A 100 15.74 -10.92 -4.03
CA ARG A 100 16.97 -11.69 -4.21
C ARG A 100 16.87 -12.99 -3.42
N THR A 101 17.33 -14.09 -4.01
CA THR A 101 17.29 -15.40 -3.39
C THR A 101 18.70 -15.84 -3.03
N GLN A 102 18.84 -16.39 -1.84
CA GLN A 102 20.00 -17.12 -1.41
C GLN A 102 19.72 -18.62 -1.57
N LYS A 103 20.58 -19.32 -2.32
CA LYS A 103 20.53 -20.77 -2.41
C LYS A 103 20.93 -21.41 -1.09
N LEU A 104 20.20 -22.42 -0.67
CA LEU A 104 20.56 -23.24 0.48
C LEU A 104 21.68 -24.22 0.08
N ILE A 105 22.66 -24.38 0.97
CA ILE A 105 23.76 -25.35 0.77
C ILE A 105 23.20 -26.76 0.75
N ILE A 106 22.24 -27.04 1.64
CA ILE A 106 21.55 -28.32 1.75
C ILE A 106 20.06 -28.05 1.53
N PRO A 107 19.43 -28.63 0.51
CA PRO A 107 17.98 -28.55 0.33
C PRO A 107 17.25 -29.08 1.57
N LYS A 108 16.17 -28.40 1.96
CA LYS A 108 15.39 -28.74 3.14
C LYS A 108 14.01 -29.24 2.72
N PHE A 109 13.62 -30.43 3.15
CA PHE A 109 12.24 -30.89 3.01
C PHE A 109 11.29 -29.98 3.76
N LEU A 110 10.17 -29.66 3.10
CA LEU A 110 9.08 -28.93 3.74
C LEU A 110 8.16 -29.94 4.43
N ASN A 111 7.86 -29.67 5.68
CA ASN A 111 6.88 -30.45 6.42
C ASN A 111 5.49 -29.82 6.25
N ILE A 112 4.87 -30.08 5.12
CA ILE A 112 3.55 -29.55 4.75
C ILE A 112 2.60 -30.69 4.41
N SER A 113 1.29 -30.46 4.56
CA SER A 113 0.29 -31.46 4.21
C SER A 113 0.28 -31.75 2.71
N PRO A 114 -0.16 -32.94 2.25
CA PRO A 114 -0.27 -33.27 0.84
C PRO A 114 -1.10 -32.27 0.02
N LEU A 115 -2.16 -31.71 0.63
CA LEU A 115 -2.97 -30.67 -0.01
C LEU A 115 -2.17 -29.38 -0.22
N ASN A 116 -1.43 -28.93 0.79
CA ASN A 116 -0.60 -27.74 0.72
C ASN A 116 0.55 -27.92 -0.29
N GLU A 117 1.10 -29.13 -0.38
CA GLU A 117 2.10 -29.49 -1.37
C GLU A 117 1.57 -29.35 -2.81
N THR A 118 0.35 -29.83 -3.05
CA THR A 118 -0.31 -29.69 -4.35
C THR A 118 -0.49 -28.20 -4.72
N ILE A 119 -1.01 -27.37 -3.81
CA ILE A 119 -1.17 -25.94 -4.02
C ILE A 119 0.17 -25.27 -4.36
N LEU A 120 1.23 -25.63 -3.64
CA LEU A 120 2.57 -25.08 -3.89
C LEU A 120 3.06 -25.45 -5.30
N ILE A 121 2.88 -26.70 -5.73
CA ILE A 121 3.31 -27.19 -7.05
C ILE A 121 2.51 -26.49 -8.16
N GLU A 122 1.19 -26.36 -8.00
CA GLU A 122 0.32 -25.71 -8.99
C GLU A 122 0.61 -24.20 -9.14
N HIS A 123 1.05 -23.56 -8.06
CA HIS A 123 1.27 -22.12 -8.00
C HIS A 123 2.73 -21.72 -7.80
N GLN A 124 3.67 -22.56 -8.23
CA GLN A 124 5.11 -22.37 -8.03
C GLN A 124 5.59 -20.96 -8.36
N LYS A 125 5.04 -20.34 -9.42
CA LYS A 125 5.41 -18.99 -9.86
C LYS A 125 5.19 -17.93 -8.79
N ILE A 126 4.13 -18.03 -7.97
CA ILE A 126 3.85 -17.10 -6.89
C ILE A 126 4.95 -17.15 -5.83
N PHE A 127 5.46 -18.33 -5.52
CA PHE A 127 6.54 -18.51 -4.56
C PHE A 127 7.88 -18.00 -5.12
N GLU A 128 8.17 -18.26 -6.39
CA GLU A 128 9.36 -17.75 -7.07
C GLU A 128 9.38 -16.21 -7.11
N ASP A 129 8.23 -15.57 -7.35
CA ASP A 129 8.09 -14.10 -7.32
C ASP A 129 8.32 -13.52 -5.91
N ASN A 130 8.20 -14.37 -4.89
CA ASN A 130 8.56 -14.07 -3.50
C ASN A 130 9.97 -14.53 -3.12
N GLY A 131 10.74 -15.08 -4.06
CA GLY A 131 12.14 -15.49 -3.87
C GLY A 131 12.31 -16.84 -3.21
N PHE A 132 11.25 -17.67 -3.13
CA PHE A 132 11.35 -19.07 -2.68
C PHE A 132 11.51 -19.97 -3.89
N PHE A 133 12.52 -20.83 -3.86
CA PHE A 133 12.79 -21.80 -4.91
C PHE A 133 12.75 -23.22 -4.38
N PHE A 134 12.22 -24.12 -5.18
CA PHE A 134 12.00 -25.51 -4.81
C PHE A 134 12.60 -26.46 -5.83
N LYS A 135 12.92 -27.66 -5.36
CA LYS A 135 13.11 -28.84 -6.19
C LYS A 135 11.93 -29.77 -5.93
N ILE A 136 11.25 -30.17 -7.00
CA ILE A 136 10.10 -31.04 -6.95
C ILE A 136 10.52 -32.43 -7.44
N ASP A 137 10.23 -33.45 -6.65
CA ASP A 137 10.41 -34.85 -6.99
C ASP A 137 9.04 -35.46 -7.31
N SER A 138 8.78 -35.67 -8.58
CA SER A 138 7.48 -36.19 -9.06
C SER A 138 7.24 -37.65 -8.64
N GLU A 139 8.29 -38.43 -8.36
CA GLU A 139 8.21 -39.84 -7.97
C GLU A 139 8.21 -40.01 -6.45
N GLY A 140 8.38 -38.91 -5.68
CA GLY A 140 8.42 -38.90 -4.23
C GLY A 140 7.06 -39.20 -3.60
N GLU A 141 7.09 -39.61 -2.33
CA GLU A 141 5.86 -39.81 -1.53
C GLU A 141 5.14 -38.48 -1.33
N SER A 142 3.81 -38.52 -1.38
CA SER A 142 2.95 -37.35 -1.16
C SER A 142 3.21 -36.74 0.23
N GLY A 143 3.47 -35.44 0.27
CA GLY A 143 3.90 -34.68 1.46
C GLY A 143 5.42 -34.58 1.63
N HIS A 144 6.21 -35.25 0.78
CA HIS A 144 7.68 -35.20 0.80
C HIS A 144 8.30 -34.93 -0.59
N ARG A 145 7.50 -34.49 -1.56
CA ARG A 145 7.95 -34.22 -2.93
C ARG A 145 8.68 -32.89 -3.09
N VAL A 146 8.50 -31.97 -2.14
CA VAL A 146 9.00 -30.60 -2.28
C VAL A 146 10.16 -30.34 -1.33
N GLN A 147 11.30 -29.94 -1.90
CA GLN A 147 12.48 -29.52 -1.18
C GLN A 147 12.74 -28.03 -1.43
N LEU A 148 12.86 -27.25 -0.37
CA LEU A 148 13.26 -25.84 -0.43
C LEU A 148 14.75 -25.76 -0.79
N THR A 149 15.07 -25.08 -1.87
CA THR A 149 16.44 -24.90 -2.37
C THR A 149 16.93 -23.47 -2.30
N GLY A 150 16.02 -22.52 -2.17
CA GLY A 150 16.35 -21.10 -2.07
C GLY A 150 15.34 -20.32 -1.24
N ILE A 151 15.83 -19.35 -0.50
CA ILE A 151 15.03 -18.45 0.36
C ILE A 151 15.30 -16.99 0.01
N PRO A 152 14.31 -16.10 0.13
CA PRO A 152 14.53 -14.68 -0.09
C PRO A 152 15.46 -14.09 0.96
N VAL A 153 16.28 -13.11 0.54
CA VAL A 153 17.21 -12.39 1.40
C VAL A 153 17.04 -10.89 1.23
N SER A 154 16.88 -10.18 2.35
CA SER A 154 16.85 -8.73 2.35
C SER A 154 17.28 -8.14 3.68
N GLY A 155 18.53 -7.71 3.76
CA GLY A 155 19.10 -7.12 5.00
C GLY A 155 19.01 -8.07 6.18
N HIS A 156 18.39 -7.63 7.27
CA HIS A 156 18.20 -8.41 8.51
C HIS A 156 16.91 -9.26 8.53
N TRP A 157 16.12 -9.20 7.48
CA TRP A 157 14.89 -9.98 7.39
C TRP A 157 15.17 -11.45 7.15
N GLN A 158 14.56 -12.30 7.97
CA GLN A 158 14.67 -13.76 7.85
C GLN A 158 13.33 -14.31 7.36
N PHE A 159 13.40 -15.13 6.33
CA PHE A 159 12.26 -15.78 5.72
C PHE A 159 12.39 -17.30 5.84
N GLY A 160 11.28 -18.01 5.89
CA GLY A 160 11.30 -19.44 6.10
C GLY A 160 9.98 -20.13 5.78
N GLN A 161 9.75 -21.27 6.42
CA GLN A 161 8.59 -22.11 6.20
C GLN A 161 7.27 -21.40 6.54
N ASP A 162 7.26 -20.59 7.63
CA ASP A 162 6.05 -19.85 8.04
C ASP A 162 5.53 -18.94 6.91
N ASP A 163 6.45 -18.28 6.18
CA ASP A 163 6.10 -17.40 5.06
C ASP A 163 5.55 -18.18 3.86
N ILE A 164 6.03 -19.43 3.66
CA ILE A 164 5.52 -20.34 2.64
C ILE A 164 4.11 -20.80 3.00
N GLU A 165 3.88 -21.18 4.25
CA GLU A 165 2.56 -21.58 4.75
C GLU A 165 1.55 -20.44 4.69
N GLU A 166 1.98 -19.21 5.00
CA GLU A 166 1.16 -18.01 4.83
C GLU A 166 0.79 -17.78 3.35
N LEU A 167 1.73 -17.97 2.42
CA LEU A 167 1.42 -17.86 0.99
C LEU A 167 0.41 -18.92 0.55
N ILE A 168 0.56 -20.17 0.98
CA ILE A 168 -0.40 -21.24 0.69
C ILE A 168 -1.78 -20.86 1.21
N PHE A 169 -1.84 -20.35 2.44
CA PHE A 169 -3.10 -19.87 3.03
C PHE A 169 -3.73 -18.74 2.19
N LEU A 170 -2.95 -17.73 1.81
CA LEU A 170 -3.42 -16.61 0.99
C LEU A 170 -3.93 -17.06 -0.40
N ILE A 171 -3.27 -18.02 -1.02
CA ILE A 171 -3.69 -18.60 -2.31
C ILE A 171 -5.03 -19.32 -2.15
N ARG A 172 -5.18 -20.11 -1.08
CA ARG A 172 -6.39 -20.89 -0.81
C ARG A 172 -7.60 -20.00 -0.51
N GLU A 173 -7.42 -18.98 0.37
CA GLU A 173 -8.53 -18.12 0.82
C GLU A 173 -8.83 -16.99 -0.19
N GLY A 174 -7.81 -16.49 -0.89
CA GLY A 174 -7.93 -15.32 -1.75
C GLY A 174 -8.55 -15.58 -3.10
N GLY A 175 -8.59 -16.82 -3.57
CA GLY A 175 -9.02 -17.20 -4.91
C GLY A 175 -8.28 -16.40 -6.00
N ILE A 176 -7.51 -17.05 -6.83
CA ILE A 176 -6.67 -16.39 -7.87
C ILE A 176 -7.50 -15.55 -8.83
N GLU A 177 -8.76 -15.92 -9.05
CA GLU A 177 -9.67 -15.23 -9.97
C GLU A 177 -10.11 -13.84 -9.48
N ASN A 178 -10.13 -13.61 -8.16
CA ASN A 178 -10.61 -12.35 -7.58
C ASN A 178 -9.55 -11.26 -7.47
N GLN A 179 -8.28 -11.57 -7.74
CA GLN A 179 -7.17 -10.64 -7.54
C GLN A 179 -6.32 -10.42 -8.81
N LYS A 180 -6.97 -10.06 -9.92
CA LYS A 180 -6.28 -9.77 -11.20
C LYS A 180 -5.14 -8.76 -11.13
N ASN A 181 -4.97 -8.03 -10.02
CA ASN A 181 -3.97 -6.96 -9.85
C ASN A 181 -3.21 -6.98 -8.51
N SER A 182 -3.36 -8.00 -7.66
CA SER A 182 -2.62 -8.04 -6.39
C SER A 182 -1.57 -9.14 -6.39
N THR A 183 -0.34 -8.75 -6.14
CA THR A 183 0.76 -9.69 -5.93
C THR A 183 0.61 -10.32 -4.55
N PHE A 184 0.50 -11.64 -4.49
CA PHE A 184 0.52 -12.38 -3.21
C PHE A 184 1.88 -12.20 -2.54
N ARG A 185 1.87 -11.63 -1.34
CA ARG A 185 3.08 -11.39 -0.55
C ARG A 185 2.86 -11.81 0.90
N PRO A 186 3.76 -12.58 1.52
CA PRO A 186 3.71 -12.85 2.96
C PRO A 186 3.80 -11.55 3.76
N SER A 187 3.25 -11.56 4.97
CA SER A 187 3.25 -10.40 5.88
C SER A 187 4.64 -9.84 6.12
N ARG A 188 5.65 -10.69 6.30
CA ARG A 188 7.07 -10.25 6.48
C ARG A 188 7.60 -9.53 5.25
N VAL A 189 7.28 -10.00 4.05
CA VAL A 189 7.66 -9.31 2.81
C VAL A 189 6.98 -7.95 2.73
N ARG A 190 5.68 -7.88 3.02
CA ARG A 190 4.93 -6.61 3.04
C ARG A 190 5.50 -5.62 4.06
N GLN A 191 5.82 -6.06 5.27
CA GLN A 191 6.45 -5.23 6.31
C GLN A 191 7.82 -4.71 5.86
N MET A 192 8.63 -5.58 5.24
CA MET A 192 9.92 -5.18 4.69
C MET A 192 9.77 -4.11 3.60
N LEU A 193 8.80 -4.27 2.69
CA LEU A 193 8.54 -3.31 1.62
C LEU A 193 7.98 -1.99 2.17
N ALA A 194 7.10 -2.04 3.18
CA ALA A 194 6.60 -0.86 3.88
C ALA A 194 7.74 -0.09 4.57
N SER A 195 8.63 -0.80 5.27
CA SER A 195 9.82 -0.18 5.87
C SER A 195 10.75 0.47 4.83
N LYS A 196 10.87 -0.11 3.62
CA LYS A 196 11.63 0.51 2.51
C LYS A 196 10.90 1.72 1.94
N ALA A 197 9.59 1.68 1.82
CA ALA A 197 8.77 2.79 1.33
C ALA A 197 8.88 4.00 2.27
N CYS A 198 8.68 3.77 3.57
CA CYS A 198 8.78 4.79 4.61
C CYS A 198 10.13 5.53 4.58
N ARG A 199 11.24 4.78 4.52
CA ARG A 199 12.59 5.39 4.44
C ARG A 199 12.86 6.18 3.15
N LYS A 200 12.08 5.99 2.10
CA LYS A 200 12.22 6.67 0.81
C LYS A 200 11.17 7.75 0.60
N ALA A 201 10.18 7.81 1.45
CA ALA A 201 9.12 8.81 1.37
C ALA A 201 9.67 10.22 1.58
N VAL A 202 9.01 11.19 0.96
CA VAL A 202 9.38 12.61 1.09
C VAL A 202 9.30 13.02 2.55
N MET A 203 10.39 13.54 3.07
CA MET A 203 10.45 14.06 4.45
C MET A 203 9.93 15.48 4.50
N ILE A 204 9.31 15.83 5.63
CA ILE A 204 8.93 17.20 5.95
C ILE A 204 10.18 17.90 6.47
N GLY A 205 10.67 18.91 5.77
CA GLY A 205 11.85 19.64 6.22
C GLY A 205 12.37 20.63 5.20
#